data_002a050e38b1b7f4658644a7eecb8b17
#
_entry.id   002a050e38b1b7f4658644a7eecb8b17
#
_cell.length_a   1.000
_cell.length_b   1.000
_cell.length_c   1.000
_cell.angle_alpha   90.00
_cell.angle_beta   90.00
_cell.angle_gamma   90.00
#
_symmetry.space_group_name_H-M   'P 1'
#
loop_
_entity.id
_entity.type
_entity.pdbx_description
1 polymer ?
#
loop_
_entity_poly.entity_id
_entity_poly.type
_entity_poly.pdbx_seq_one_letter_code
_entity_poly.pdbx_strand_id
1 'polypeptide(L)' 'MAVSCKKLWKLLIDRDMKKKDLIKQADITQYTMLRLSRNESVNTAALAKICVALNCGFDDIMEVVD' A
#
# COMPACT_ATOMS: atom_id res chain seq x y z
N MET A 1 -14.70 -1.80 -13.17
CA MET A 1 -13.85 -2.57 -12.24
C MET A 1 -12.57 -1.80 -11.97
N ALA A 2 -12.22 -1.65 -10.70
CA ALA A 2 -11.04 -0.90 -10.28
C ALA A 2 -10.42 -1.55 -9.07
N VAL A 3 -9.20 -1.14 -8.72
CA VAL A 3 -8.53 -1.62 -7.52
C VAL A 3 -8.45 -0.46 -6.52
N SER A 4 -8.85 -0.71 -5.28
CA SER A 4 -8.81 0.28 -4.21
C SER A 4 -7.80 -0.12 -3.16
N CYS A 5 -7.02 0.84 -2.67
CA CYS A 5 -6.05 0.65 -1.60
C CYS A 5 -6.52 1.21 -0.26
N LYS A 6 -7.82 1.38 -0.10
CA LYS A 6 -8.39 1.88 1.16
C LYS A 6 -7.96 1.05 2.37
N LYS A 7 -7.89 -0.25 2.19
CA LYS A 7 -7.49 -1.14 3.28
C LYS A 7 -6.08 -0.84 3.78
N LEU A 8 -5.19 -0.46 2.86
CA LEU A 8 -3.82 -0.08 3.21
C LEU A 8 -3.82 1.13 4.15
N TRP A 9 -4.64 2.15 3.82
CA TRP A 9 -4.69 3.36 4.64
C TRP A 9 -5.23 3.08 6.03
N LYS A 10 -6.26 2.24 6.12
CA LYS A 10 -6.81 1.81 7.41
C LYS A 10 -5.78 1.04 8.22
N LEU A 11 -5.02 0.17 7.56
CA LEU A 11 -3.99 -0.62 8.24
C LEU A 11 -2.89 0.28 8.80
N LEU A 12 -2.49 1.31 8.06
CA LEU A 12 -1.51 2.28 8.54
C LEU A 12 -2.01 3.02 9.77
N ILE A 13 -3.27 3.43 9.77
CA ILE A 13 -3.90 4.09 10.91
C ILE A 13 -3.90 3.17 12.12
N ASP A 14 -4.28 1.91 11.92
CA ASP A 14 -4.32 0.92 13.00
C ASP A 14 -2.93 0.68 13.62
N ARG A 15 -1.88 0.83 12.82
CA ARG A 15 -0.50 0.63 13.26
C ARG A 15 0.18 1.92 13.68
N ASP A 16 -0.56 3.03 13.67
CA ASP A 16 -0.04 4.35 14.01
C ASP A 16 1.18 4.71 13.15
N MET A 17 1.09 4.41 11.85
CA MET A 17 2.15 4.67 10.88
C MET A 17 1.72 5.76 9.91
N LYS A 18 2.70 6.55 9.48
CA LYS A 18 2.50 7.54 8.41
C LYS A 18 2.98 6.98 7.08
N LYS A 19 2.54 7.59 5.98
CA LYS A 19 2.96 7.17 4.64
C LYS A 19 4.48 7.20 4.49
N LYS A 20 5.14 8.22 5.04
CA LYS A 20 6.59 8.33 4.97
C LYS A 20 7.29 7.20 5.72
N ASP A 21 6.69 6.71 6.79
CA ASP A 21 7.24 5.57 7.53
C ASP A 21 7.18 4.31 6.69
N LEU A 22 6.07 4.13 5.97
CA LEU A 22 5.92 3.00 5.07
C LEU A 22 6.92 3.05 3.93
N ILE A 23 7.17 4.22 3.36
CA ILE A 23 8.16 4.39 2.30
C ILE A 23 9.51 3.89 2.77
N LYS A 24 9.93 4.24 3.98
CA LYS A 24 11.19 3.81 4.56
C LYS A 24 11.22 2.31 4.82
N GLN A 25 10.18 1.78 5.44
CA GLN A 25 10.14 0.37 5.85
C GLN A 25 10.02 -0.57 4.66
N ALA A 26 9.22 -0.19 3.68
CA ALA A 26 9.00 -1.01 2.49
C ALA A 26 10.04 -0.81 1.41
N ASP A 27 10.91 0.20 1.56
CA ASP A 27 11.93 0.54 0.58
C ASP A 27 11.29 0.80 -0.80
N ILE A 28 10.23 1.59 -0.82
CA ILE A 28 9.55 2.03 -2.04
C ILE A 28 9.80 3.52 -2.24
N THR A 29 9.51 4.00 -3.46
CA THR A 29 9.71 5.40 -3.79
C THR A 29 8.48 6.23 -3.40
N GLN A 30 8.70 7.53 -3.25
CA GLN A 30 7.63 8.48 -3.01
C GLN A 30 6.65 8.51 -4.19
N TYR A 31 7.18 8.31 -5.40
CA TYR A 31 6.37 8.20 -6.61
C TYR A 31 5.39 7.03 -6.53
N THR A 32 5.87 5.86 -6.07
CA THR A 32 5.02 4.69 -5.89
C THR A 32 3.91 4.97 -4.88
N MET A 33 4.24 5.62 -3.79
CA MET A 33 3.26 5.99 -2.77
C MET A 33 2.21 6.95 -3.34
N LEU A 34 2.61 7.90 -4.17
CA LEU A 34 1.69 8.83 -4.81
C LEU A 34 0.71 8.10 -5.72
N ARG A 35 1.21 7.13 -6.50
CA ARG A 35 0.34 6.33 -7.36
C ARG A 35 -0.66 5.52 -6.55
N LEU A 36 -0.23 4.93 -5.44
CA LEU A 36 -1.13 4.22 -4.53
C LEU A 36 -2.23 5.14 -3.99
N SER A 37 -1.87 6.36 -3.65
CA SER A 37 -2.84 7.36 -3.14
C SER A 37 -3.91 7.69 -4.16
N ARG A 38 -3.59 7.57 -5.44
CA ARG A 38 -4.51 7.84 -6.54
C ARG A 38 -5.21 6.60 -7.06
N ASN A 39 -4.99 5.45 -6.42
CA ASN A 39 -5.47 4.14 -6.89
C ASN A 39 -4.99 3.83 -8.31
N GLU A 40 -3.82 4.33 -8.66
CA GLU A 40 -3.20 4.02 -9.95
C GLU A 40 -2.41 2.72 -9.87
N SER A 41 -2.14 2.11 -11.01
CA SER A 41 -1.41 0.85 -11.09
C SER A 41 0.03 1.02 -10.61
N VAL A 42 0.48 0.07 -9.79
CA VAL A 42 1.88 -0.04 -9.37
C VAL A 42 2.31 -1.48 -9.65
N ASN A 43 3.62 -1.72 -9.72
CA ASN A 43 4.08 -3.08 -10.00
C ASN A 43 3.91 -3.97 -8.76
N THR A 44 3.81 -5.27 -9.03
CA THR A 44 3.60 -6.27 -7.98
C THR A 44 4.77 -6.31 -6.99
N ALA A 45 5.98 -6.04 -7.46
CA ALA A 45 7.16 -6.04 -6.59
C ALA A 45 7.05 -4.98 -5.50
N ALA A 46 6.53 -3.78 -5.84
CA ALA A 46 6.32 -2.72 -4.86
C ALA A 46 5.27 -3.15 -3.83
N LEU A 47 4.17 -3.77 -4.29
CA LEU A 47 3.13 -4.28 -3.41
C LEU A 47 3.66 -5.36 -2.49
N ALA A 48 4.51 -6.26 -3.00
CA ALA A 48 5.12 -7.30 -2.18
C ALA A 48 6.00 -6.70 -1.09
N LYS A 49 6.76 -5.66 -1.40
CA LYS A 49 7.57 -4.96 -0.40
C LYS A 49 6.72 -4.39 0.72
N ILE A 50 5.57 -3.80 0.38
CA ILE A 50 4.64 -3.28 1.37
C ILE A 50 4.10 -4.39 2.25
N CYS A 51 3.69 -5.51 1.65
CA CYS A 51 3.17 -6.66 2.38
C CYS A 51 4.21 -7.21 3.37
N VAL A 52 5.45 -7.33 2.94
CA VAL A 52 6.53 -7.81 3.80
C VAL A 52 6.77 -6.83 4.96
N ALA A 53 6.80 -5.53 4.66
CA ALA A 53 7.03 -4.50 5.68
C ALA A 53 5.93 -4.49 6.74
N LEU A 54 4.68 -4.75 6.34
CA LEU A 54 3.53 -4.75 7.23
C LEU A 54 3.15 -6.14 7.73
N ASN A 55 3.85 -7.16 7.27
CA ASN A 55 3.58 -8.56 7.61
C ASN A 55 2.12 -8.93 7.34
N CYS A 56 1.68 -8.69 6.11
CA CYS A 56 0.29 -8.95 5.70
C CYS A 56 0.24 -9.49 4.27
N GLY A 57 -0.95 -9.87 3.82
CA GLY A 57 -1.17 -10.33 2.45
C GLY A 57 -1.70 -9.21 1.56
N PHE A 58 -1.79 -9.48 0.26
CA PHE A 58 -2.31 -8.51 -0.71
C PHE A 58 -3.76 -8.11 -0.40
N ASP A 59 -4.56 -9.05 0.06
CA ASP A 59 -5.97 -8.81 0.37
C ASP A 59 -6.16 -7.91 1.60
N ASP A 60 -5.09 -7.73 2.39
CA ASP A 60 -5.13 -6.84 3.55
C ASP A 60 -4.89 -5.37 3.15
N ILE A 61 -4.36 -5.13 1.95
CA ILE A 61 -4.00 -3.78 1.52
C ILE A 61 -4.77 -3.30 0.29
N MET A 62 -5.43 -4.19 -0.42
CA MET A 62 -6.16 -3.82 -1.64
C MET A 62 -7.39 -4.70 -1.85
N GLU A 63 -8.31 -4.21 -2.66
CA GLU A 63 -9.50 -4.95 -3.05
C GLU A 63 -9.95 -4.51 -4.43
N VAL A 64 -10.66 -5.39 -5.12
CA VAL A 64 -11.29 -5.07 -6.39
C VAL A 64 -12.68 -4.49 -6.10
N VAL A 65 -12.96 -3.34 -6.69
CA VAL A 65 -14.26 -2.67 -6.54
C VAL A 65 -14.87 -2.43 -7.92
N ASP A 66 -16.17 -2.44 -7.98
CA ASP A 66 -16.89 -2.13 -9.22
C ASP A 66 -17.29 -0.68 -9.28
#